data_8da2cd9e4870e045d7c7283cebc64211
#
_entry.id   8da2cd9e4870e045d7c7283cebc64211
#
_cell.length_a   1.000
_cell.length_b   1.000
_cell.length_c   1.000
_cell.angle_alpha   90.00
_cell.angle_beta   90.00
_cell.angle_gamma   90.00
#
_symmetry.space_group_name_H-M   'P 1'
#
loop_
_entity.id
_entity.type
_entity.pdbx_description
1 polymer ?
#
loop_
_entity_poly.entity_id
_entity_poly.type
_entity_poly.pdbx_seq_one_letter_code
_entity_poly.pdbx_strand_id
1 'polypeptide(L)'
;MYDVTIVGCGVVGASLAYTLSQYRLRVLVLERENDVAMGTTKANSAIVHAGYDPENGTLMAKLNVRGSELMEQLCSDLSVGYKRIGSFVLAFDEEQKKHLEHLLENGVRNGVPGLRILDAEEAREMEPNLAENVVAALYAPSAAIIDPWGLCIAEAE
;
A
#
# COMPACT_ATOMS: atom_id res chain seq x y z
N MET A 1 -4.44 -32.33 15.63
CA MET A 1 -4.97 -31.08 16.22
C MET A 1 -4.10 -29.95 15.71
N TYR A 2 -4.68 -28.86 15.22
CA TYR A 2 -3.97 -27.66 14.76
C TYR A 2 -3.84 -26.68 15.94
N ASP A 3 -2.76 -25.90 15.94
CA ASP A 3 -2.49 -24.89 16.97
C ASP A 3 -3.14 -23.55 16.61
N VAL A 4 -3.22 -23.25 15.30
CA VAL A 4 -3.89 -22.07 14.73
C VAL A 4 -4.71 -22.47 13.52
N THR A 5 -5.90 -21.88 13.38
CA THR A 5 -6.71 -21.98 12.17
C THR A 5 -6.98 -20.59 11.63
N ILE A 6 -6.60 -20.34 10.39
CA ILE A 6 -6.85 -19.10 9.66
C ILE A 6 -8.05 -19.33 8.75
N VAL A 7 -9.02 -18.43 8.77
CA VAL A 7 -10.22 -18.49 7.92
C VAL A 7 -10.13 -17.43 6.84
N GLY A 8 -9.98 -17.86 5.61
CA GLY A 8 -9.77 -17.08 4.41
C GLY A 8 -8.30 -17.00 4.01
N CYS A 9 -8.03 -17.14 2.69
CA CYS A 9 -6.71 -17.04 2.08
C CYS A 9 -6.64 -15.91 1.05
N GLY A 10 -7.17 -14.73 1.41
CA GLY A 10 -6.78 -13.47 0.79
C GLY A 10 -5.43 -13.01 1.36
N VAL A 11 -4.88 -11.90 0.87
CA VAL A 11 -3.55 -11.42 1.28
C VAL A 11 -3.35 -11.35 2.79
N VAL A 12 -4.35 -10.99 3.58
CA VAL A 12 -4.23 -10.92 5.04
C VAL A 12 -4.05 -12.32 5.66
N GLY A 13 -4.82 -13.31 5.21
CA GLY A 13 -4.70 -14.68 5.69
C GLY A 13 -3.42 -15.35 5.23
N ALA A 14 -3.01 -15.12 3.99
CA ALA A 14 -1.75 -15.59 3.43
C ALA A 14 -0.55 -15.00 4.19
N SER A 15 -0.50 -13.67 4.38
CA SER A 15 0.57 -13.01 5.16
C SER A 15 0.65 -13.50 6.60
N LEU A 16 -0.50 -13.79 7.23
CA LEU A 16 -0.52 -14.37 8.57
C LEU A 16 0.04 -15.80 8.57
N ALA A 17 -0.35 -16.64 7.59
CA ALA A 17 0.16 -18.00 7.44
C ALA A 17 1.68 -17.99 7.20
N TYR A 18 2.15 -17.16 6.27
CA TYR A 18 3.57 -16.94 5.99
C TYR A 18 4.35 -16.52 7.23
N THR A 19 3.84 -15.55 7.99
CA THR A 19 4.48 -15.11 9.23
C THR A 19 4.52 -16.23 10.28
N LEU A 20 3.44 -17.01 10.41
CA LEU A 20 3.36 -18.11 11.37
C LEU A 20 4.19 -19.33 10.95
N SER A 21 4.52 -19.50 9.67
CA SER A 21 5.38 -20.59 9.19
C SER A 21 6.79 -20.56 9.79
N GLN A 22 7.24 -19.41 10.28
CA GLN A 22 8.53 -19.26 10.95
C GLN A 22 8.55 -19.82 12.38
N TYR A 23 7.40 -20.28 12.88
CA TYR A 23 7.25 -20.84 14.22
C TYR A 23 6.92 -22.33 14.17
N ARG A 24 7.21 -23.07 15.25
CA ARG A 24 6.85 -24.49 15.39
C ARG A 24 5.37 -24.66 15.70
N LEU A 25 4.51 -24.23 14.78
CA LEU A 25 3.06 -24.31 14.89
C LEU A 25 2.48 -25.16 13.76
N ARG A 26 1.39 -25.86 14.06
CA ARG A 26 0.57 -26.53 13.04
C ARG A 26 -0.53 -25.58 12.64
N VAL A 27 -0.34 -24.90 11.53
CA VAL A 27 -1.29 -23.92 11.00
C VAL A 27 -2.19 -24.61 9.97
N LEU A 28 -3.49 -24.35 10.04
CA LEU A 28 -4.49 -24.72 9.04
C LEU A 28 -5.06 -23.46 8.44
N VAL A 29 -5.05 -23.35 7.12
CA VAL A 29 -5.75 -22.30 6.39
C VAL A 29 -6.99 -22.90 5.72
N LEU A 30 -8.15 -22.29 5.94
CA LEU A 30 -9.42 -22.68 5.33
C LEU A 30 -9.87 -21.57 4.38
N GLU A 31 -9.97 -21.89 3.09
CA GLU A 31 -10.53 -21.00 2.07
C GLU A 31 -11.82 -21.64 1.50
N ARG A 32 -12.86 -20.83 1.28
CA ARG A 32 -14.14 -21.32 0.74
C ARG A 32 -14.14 -21.43 -0.78
N GLU A 33 -13.30 -20.62 -1.43
CA GLU A 33 -13.18 -20.63 -2.88
C GLU A 33 -12.21 -21.74 -3.33
N ASN A 34 -12.12 -21.95 -4.62
CA ASN A 34 -11.25 -23.01 -5.18
C ASN A 34 -9.78 -22.58 -5.31
N ASP A 35 -9.46 -21.33 -4.96
CA ASP A 35 -8.11 -20.78 -5.04
C ASP A 35 -7.93 -19.65 -4.02
N VAL A 36 -6.67 -19.24 -3.78
CA VAL A 36 -6.33 -18.08 -2.95
C VAL A 36 -6.63 -16.77 -3.68
N ALA A 37 -6.60 -15.65 -2.97
CA ALA A 37 -6.80 -14.30 -3.53
C ALA A 37 -8.15 -14.06 -4.22
N MET A 38 -9.14 -14.90 -4.12
CA MET A 38 -10.39 -14.83 -4.90
C MET A 38 -11.36 -13.72 -4.46
N GLY A 39 -11.09 -13.04 -3.37
CA GLY A 39 -11.87 -11.89 -2.87
C GLY A 39 -11.30 -10.52 -3.31
N THR A 40 -11.23 -9.57 -2.36
CA THR A 40 -10.72 -8.20 -2.58
C THR A 40 -9.28 -8.16 -3.06
N THR A 41 -8.47 -9.17 -2.72
CA THR A 41 -7.07 -9.26 -3.14
C THR A 41 -6.90 -9.25 -4.66
N LYS A 42 -7.85 -9.79 -5.43
CA LYS A 42 -7.82 -9.74 -6.91
C LYS A 42 -8.44 -8.48 -7.51
N ALA A 43 -9.13 -7.67 -6.72
CA ALA A 43 -9.94 -6.55 -7.20
C ALA A 43 -9.59 -5.27 -6.43
N ASN A 44 -8.38 -4.77 -6.66
CA ASN A 44 -7.85 -3.54 -6.08
C ASN A 44 -6.92 -2.83 -7.07
N SER A 45 -6.38 -1.68 -6.67
CA SER A 45 -5.51 -0.84 -7.50
C SER A 45 -4.03 -1.22 -7.46
N ALA A 46 -3.66 -2.26 -6.71
CA ALA A 46 -2.28 -2.72 -6.55
C ALA A 46 -1.31 -1.68 -5.94
N ILE A 47 -1.83 -0.67 -5.29
CA ILE A 47 -1.05 0.43 -4.71
C ILE A 47 -0.57 0.05 -3.31
N VAL A 48 0.73 0.21 -3.08
CA VAL A 48 1.34 0.28 -1.74
C VAL A 48 1.28 1.73 -1.29
N HIS A 49 0.27 2.05 -0.47
CA HIS A 49 0.04 3.42 0.01
C HIS A 49 1.14 3.90 0.94
N ALA A 50 1.56 5.15 0.79
CA ALA A 50 2.64 5.75 1.58
C ALA A 50 2.25 5.98 3.06
N GLY A 51 0.96 6.25 3.36
CA GLY A 51 0.47 6.43 4.73
C GLY A 51 0.12 7.87 5.10
N TYR A 52 -0.04 8.77 4.13
CA TYR A 52 -0.39 10.17 4.40
C TYR A 52 -1.88 10.38 4.69
N ASP A 53 -2.76 9.50 4.23
CA ASP A 53 -4.22 9.64 4.33
C ASP A 53 -4.80 9.24 5.71
N PRO A 54 -4.43 8.10 6.32
CA PRO A 54 -5.00 7.71 7.61
C PRO A 54 -4.70 8.73 8.70
N GLU A 55 -5.71 9.05 9.53
CA GLU A 55 -5.61 10.01 10.64
C GLU A 55 -4.46 9.64 11.59
N ASN A 56 -3.63 10.64 11.92
CA ASN A 56 -2.49 10.47 12.80
C ASN A 56 -2.88 9.96 14.19
N GLY A 57 -2.07 9.08 14.74
CA GLY A 57 -2.29 8.44 16.04
C GLY A 57 -3.18 7.19 15.99
N THR A 58 -3.78 6.87 14.83
CA THR A 58 -4.57 5.65 14.65
C THR A 58 -3.69 4.43 14.37
N LEU A 59 -4.22 3.25 14.67
CA LEU A 59 -3.57 1.99 14.31
C LEU A 59 -3.43 1.85 12.79
N MET A 60 -4.41 2.37 12.02
CA MET A 60 -4.37 2.37 10.56
C MET A 60 -3.16 3.14 10.04
N ALA A 61 -2.91 4.36 10.53
CA ALA A 61 -1.75 5.16 10.14
C ALA A 61 -0.43 4.42 10.44
N LYS A 62 -0.30 3.91 11.66
CA LYS A 62 0.89 3.16 12.09
C LYS A 62 1.16 1.94 11.23
N LEU A 63 0.13 1.12 10.97
CA LEU A 63 0.27 -0.12 10.20
C LEU A 63 0.47 0.17 8.70
N ASN A 64 -0.13 1.24 8.16
CA ASN A 64 0.06 1.61 6.76
C ASN A 64 1.52 2.00 6.48
N VAL A 65 2.09 2.90 7.27
CA VAL A 65 3.52 3.30 7.13
C VAL A 65 4.42 2.08 7.31
N ARG A 66 4.18 1.28 8.36
CA ARG A 66 4.98 0.08 8.60
C ARG A 66 4.88 -0.96 7.47
N GLY A 67 3.68 -1.16 6.91
CA GLY A 67 3.47 -2.04 5.77
C GLY A 67 4.21 -1.56 4.52
N SER A 68 4.17 -0.25 4.26
CA SER A 68 4.91 0.36 3.14
C SER A 68 6.42 0.14 3.27
N GLU A 69 6.99 0.28 4.47
CA GLU A 69 8.41 0.04 4.73
C GLU A 69 8.84 -1.41 4.50
N LEU A 70 7.98 -2.36 4.88
CA LEU A 70 8.29 -3.80 4.78
C LEU A 70 8.09 -4.36 3.38
N MET A 71 7.25 -3.75 2.57
CA MET A 71 6.75 -4.34 1.32
C MET A 71 7.85 -4.59 0.30
N GLU A 72 8.82 -3.69 0.15
CA GLU A 72 9.91 -3.84 -0.81
C GLU A 72 10.76 -5.09 -0.52
N GLN A 73 11.15 -5.26 0.75
CA GLN A 73 11.93 -6.43 1.17
C GLN A 73 11.12 -7.72 1.04
N LEU A 74 9.86 -7.72 1.47
CA LEU A 74 8.97 -8.87 1.35
C LEU A 74 8.79 -9.31 -0.11
N CYS A 75 8.53 -8.35 -1.01
CA CYS A 75 8.41 -8.65 -2.44
C CYS A 75 9.72 -9.18 -3.04
N SER A 76 10.86 -8.65 -2.59
CA SER A 76 12.18 -9.14 -3.00
C SER A 76 12.41 -10.58 -2.54
N ASP A 77 12.12 -10.88 -1.28
CA ASP A 77 12.32 -12.21 -0.69
C ASP A 77 11.45 -13.27 -1.38
N LEU A 78 10.23 -12.89 -1.77
CA LEU A 78 9.26 -13.76 -2.43
C LEU A 78 9.30 -13.69 -3.98
N SER A 79 10.23 -12.93 -4.55
CA SER A 79 10.35 -12.74 -6.01
C SER A 79 9.08 -12.18 -6.66
N VAL A 80 8.34 -11.33 -5.95
CA VAL A 80 7.11 -10.68 -6.41
C VAL A 80 7.44 -9.32 -7.05
N GLY A 81 6.71 -8.96 -8.11
CA GLY A 81 6.87 -7.68 -8.79
C GLY A 81 6.57 -6.50 -7.87
N TYR A 82 7.54 -5.59 -7.71
CA TYR A 82 7.43 -4.35 -6.94
C TYR A 82 8.08 -3.20 -7.72
N LYS A 83 7.40 -2.03 -7.77
CA LYS A 83 7.97 -0.82 -8.36
C LYS A 83 7.64 0.40 -7.50
N ARG A 84 8.66 1.07 -6.99
CA ARG A 84 8.54 2.34 -6.29
C ARG A 84 8.47 3.47 -7.32
N ILE A 85 7.26 3.83 -7.72
CA ILE A 85 7.00 4.86 -8.74
C ILE A 85 6.50 6.18 -8.15
N GLY A 86 6.22 6.20 -6.85
CA GLY A 86 5.54 7.30 -6.20
C GLY A 86 4.04 7.36 -6.51
N SER A 87 3.37 8.34 -5.94
CA SER A 87 1.97 8.63 -6.26
C SER A 87 1.69 10.12 -6.16
N PHE A 88 0.66 10.59 -6.90
CA PHE A 88 0.13 11.93 -6.81
C PHE A 88 -1.29 11.92 -6.23
N VAL A 89 -1.59 12.93 -5.40
CA VAL A 89 -2.97 13.39 -5.15
C VAL A 89 -3.09 14.74 -5.82
N LEU A 90 -3.99 14.87 -6.77
CA LEU A 90 -4.11 16.06 -7.61
C LEU A 90 -5.11 17.06 -7.02
N ALA A 91 -4.82 18.34 -7.16
CA ALA A 91 -5.74 19.44 -6.89
C ALA A 91 -6.06 20.16 -8.20
N PHE A 92 -7.35 20.51 -8.38
CA PHE A 92 -7.87 21.21 -9.55
C PHE A 92 -8.37 22.61 -9.23
N ASP A 93 -8.32 23.01 -7.95
CA ASP A 93 -8.70 24.32 -7.44
C ASP A 93 -7.99 24.63 -6.11
N GLU A 94 -8.18 25.86 -5.61
CA GLU A 94 -7.55 26.33 -4.36
C GLU A 94 -8.10 25.63 -3.10
N GLU A 95 -9.34 25.14 -3.11
CA GLU A 95 -9.91 24.40 -1.98
C GLU A 95 -9.25 23.02 -1.86
N GLN A 96 -9.11 22.32 -2.97
CA GLN A 96 -8.43 21.05 -3.04
C GLN A 96 -6.93 21.17 -2.71
N LYS A 97 -6.30 22.30 -3.11
CA LYS A 97 -4.91 22.58 -2.73
C LYS A 97 -4.74 22.71 -1.21
N LYS A 98 -5.66 23.36 -0.50
CA LYS A 98 -5.66 23.36 0.98
C LYS A 98 -5.80 21.95 1.57
N HIS A 99 -6.57 21.09 0.91
CA HIS A 99 -6.67 19.68 1.32
C HIS A 99 -5.32 18.96 1.17
N LEU A 100 -4.54 19.23 0.11
CA LEU A 100 -3.18 18.68 -0.03
C LEU A 100 -2.26 19.12 1.12
N GLU A 101 -2.38 20.36 1.58
CA GLU A 101 -1.62 20.85 2.74
C GLU A 101 -1.95 20.07 4.00
N HIS A 102 -3.24 19.78 4.23
CA HIS A 102 -3.68 18.95 5.33
C HIS A 102 -3.12 17.51 5.23
N LEU A 103 -3.17 16.89 4.04
CA LEU A 103 -2.60 15.55 3.82
C LEU A 103 -1.08 15.54 4.02
N LEU A 104 -0.38 16.59 3.60
CA LEU A 104 1.05 16.76 3.83
C LEU A 104 1.38 16.77 5.33
N GLU A 105 0.68 17.64 6.09
CA GLU A 105 0.89 17.74 7.54
C GLU A 105 0.60 16.42 8.25
N ASN A 106 -0.50 15.74 7.89
CA ASN A 106 -0.89 14.46 8.45
C ASN A 106 0.15 13.37 8.13
N GLY A 107 0.59 13.30 6.87
CA GLY A 107 1.60 12.34 6.43
C GLY A 107 2.96 12.55 7.11
N VAL A 108 3.39 13.80 7.30
CA VAL A 108 4.61 14.12 8.05
C VAL A 108 4.49 13.64 9.50
N ARG A 109 3.35 13.87 10.15
CA ARG A 109 3.08 13.36 11.52
C ARG A 109 3.06 11.83 11.57
N ASN A 110 2.59 11.17 10.51
CA ASN A 110 2.60 9.70 10.39
C ASN A 110 4.00 9.13 10.12
N GLY A 111 4.98 9.98 9.79
CA GLY A 111 6.35 9.57 9.49
C GLY A 111 6.58 9.17 8.03
N VAL A 112 5.70 9.58 7.11
CA VAL A 112 5.87 9.31 5.66
C VAL A 112 7.04 10.12 5.11
N PRO A 113 8.07 9.49 4.53
CA PRO A 113 9.26 10.20 4.08
C PRO A 113 9.04 10.91 2.74
N GLY A 114 9.65 12.09 2.58
CA GLY A 114 9.81 12.76 1.30
C GLY A 114 8.54 13.35 0.69
N LEU A 115 7.43 13.44 1.45
CA LEU A 115 6.22 14.11 1.00
C LEU A 115 6.48 15.56 0.64
N ARG A 116 5.93 16.04 -0.47
CA ARG A 116 5.99 17.44 -0.87
C ARG A 116 4.82 17.82 -1.76
N ILE A 117 4.42 19.09 -1.70
CA ILE A 117 3.48 19.65 -2.66
C ILE A 117 4.29 20.18 -3.84
N LEU A 118 3.87 19.80 -5.03
CA LEU A 118 4.37 20.27 -6.31
C LEU A 118 3.39 21.31 -6.88
N ASP A 119 3.91 22.30 -7.55
CA ASP A 119 3.08 23.12 -8.41
C ASP A 119 2.71 22.39 -9.71
N ALA A 120 1.90 23.03 -10.55
CA ALA A 120 1.41 22.42 -11.78
C ALA A 120 2.52 22.14 -12.80
N GLU A 121 3.58 22.93 -12.83
CA GLU A 121 4.70 22.79 -13.75
C GLU A 121 5.59 21.60 -13.33
N GLU A 122 6.00 21.58 -12.06
CA GLU A 122 6.77 20.46 -11.49
C GLU A 122 6.04 19.11 -11.63
N ALA A 123 4.71 19.12 -11.38
CA ALA A 123 3.91 17.89 -11.52
C ALA A 123 3.86 17.38 -12.96
N ARG A 124 3.74 18.29 -13.97
CA ARG A 124 3.76 17.92 -15.39
C ARG A 124 5.13 17.52 -15.93
N GLU A 125 6.22 18.04 -15.34
CA GLU A 125 7.56 17.54 -15.67
C GLU A 125 7.72 16.07 -15.28
N MET A 126 7.10 15.64 -14.19
CA MET A 126 7.15 14.25 -13.73
C MET A 126 6.13 13.35 -14.45
N GLU A 127 4.93 13.86 -14.77
CA GLU A 127 3.87 13.14 -15.46
C GLU A 127 3.26 14.05 -16.56
N PRO A 128 3.78 13.98 -17.78
CA PRO A 128 3.36 14.85 -18.90
C PRO A 128 1.89 14.69 -19.33
N ASN A 129 1.24 13.59 -18.95
CA ASN A 129 -0.15 13.32 -19.32
C ASN A 129 -1.16 13.90 -18.31
N LEU A 130 -0.72 14.67 -17.31
CA LEU A 130 -1.65 15.34 -16.39
C LEU A 130 -2.54 16.34 -17.13
N ALA A 131 -3.81 16.40 -16.72
CA ALA A 131 -4.76 17.35 -17.28
C ALA A 131 -4.30 18.81 -17.08
N GLU A 132 -4.62 19.68 -18.06
CA GLU A 132 -4.19 21.09 -18.05
C GLU A 132 -4.72 21.88 -16.84
N ASN A 133 -5.86 21.48 -16.28
CA ASN A 133 -6.50 22.14 -15.14
C ASN A 133 -5.96 21.68 -13.77
N VAL A 134 -4.91 20.85 -13.71
CA VAL A 134 -4.21 20.54 -12.45
C VAL A 134 -3.46 21.78 -11.99
N VAL A 135 -3.71 22.21 -10.73
CA VAL A 135 -3.08 23.38 -10.11
C VAL A 135 -1.97 23.02 -9.13
N ALA A 136 -2.04 21.85 -8.51
CA ALA A 136 -1.01 21.35 -7.60
C ALA A 136 -1.13 19.83 -7.45
N ALA A 137 -0.10 19.18 -6.91
CA ALA A 137 -0.11 17.78 -6.56
C ALA A 137 0.64 17.53 -5.23
N LEU A 138 0.10 16.66 -4.37
CA LEU A 138 0.90 16.06 -3.29
C LEU A 138 1.65 14.86 -3.87
N TYR A 139 2.96 14.90 -3.84
CA TYR A 139 3.83 13.80 -4.26
C TYR A 139 4.30 12.98 -3.07
N ALA A 140 4.06 11.68 -3.14
CA ALA A 140 4.51 10.69 -2.15
C ALA A 140 5.51 9.72 -2.80
N PRO A 141 6.82 9.95 -2.70
CA PRO A 141 7.85 9.15 -3.37
C PRO A 141 7.96 7.72 -2.84
N SER A 142 7.50 7.46 -1.61
CA SER A 142 7.51 6.13 -1.00
C SER A 142 6.38 5.22 -1.45
N ALA A 143 5.38 5.74 -2.16
CA ALA A 143 4.33 4.92 -2.73
C ALA A 143 4.86 4.02 -3.87
N ALA A 144 4.26 2.84 -3.99
CA ALA A 144 4.69 1.84 -4.97
C ALA A 144 3.49 1.10 -5.57
N ILE A 145 3.76 0.26 -6.53
CA ILE A 145 2.82 -0.75 -7.05
C ILE A 145 3.40 -2.15 -6.92
N ILE A 146 2.53 -3.13 -6.73
CA ILE A 146 2.90 -4.54 -6.62
C ILE A 146 2.02 -5.42 -7.51
N ASP A 147 2.38 -6.68 -7.63
CA ASP A 147 1.44 -7.72 -8.07
C ASP A 147 0.72 -8.30 -6.83
N PRO A 148 -0.55 -7.93 -6.57
CA PRO A 148 -1.25 -8.38 -5.36
C PRO A 148 -1.61 -9.87 -5.40
N TRP A 149 -1.77 -10.45 -6.59
CA TRP A 149 -1.99 -11.89 -6.74
C TRP A 149 -0.71 -12.66 -6.48
N GLY A 150 0.37 -12.26 -7.17
CA GLY A 150 1.67 -12.87 -6.99
C GLY A 150 2.11 -12.85 -5.53
N LEU A 151 1.87 -11.74 -4.81
CA LEU A 151 2.16 -11.65 -3.38
C LEU A 151 1.35 -12.67 -2.57
N CYS A 152 0.03 -12.71 -2.76
CA CYS A 152 -0.85 -13.62 -2.01
C CYS A 152 -0.54 -15.09 -2.28
N ILE A 153 -0.21 -15.43 -3.54
CA ILE A 153 0.17 -16.80 -3.93
C ILE A 153 1.50 -17.18 -3.29
N ALA A 154 2.52 -16.32 -3.43
CA ALA A 154 3.85 -16.57 -2.89
C ALA A 154 3.89 -16.68 -1.36
N GLU A 155 3.00 -15.97 -0.66
CA GLU A 155 2.85 -16.11 0.80
C GLU A 155 2.07 -17.35 1.21
N ALA A 156 1.26 -17.93 0.32
CA ALA A 156 0.44 -19.11 0.59
C ALA A 156 1.17 -20.43 0.27
N GLU A 157 2.19 -20.44 -0.59
CA GLU A 157 3.03 -21.59 -0.96
C GLU A 157 4.14 -21.86 0.06
#